data_0e3c2eea923881e5eafb5923fc6a7455
#
_entry.id   0e3c2eea923881e5eafb5923fc6a7455
#
_cell.length_a   1.000
_cell.length_b   1.000
_cell.length_c   1.000
_cell.angle_alpha   90.00
_cell.angle_beta   90.00
_cell.angle_gamma   90.00
#
_symmetry.space_group_name_H-M   'P 1'
#
loop_
_entity.id
_entity.type
_entity.pdbx_description
1 polymer ?
#
loop_
_entity_poly.entity_id
_entity_poly.type
_entity_poly.pdbx_seq_one_letter_code
_entity_poly.pdbx_strand_id
1 'polypeptide(L)'
;MASKDKLKIMLSFMQELNDGNIPKAEDYDISRDEFYDIVDACQDAGYIKNASFSRGGHKKILVAFLEDTKLTVKGMEYLHDNSAAMKTYKGLKEIREWLPW
;
A
#
# COMPACT_ATOMS: atom_id res chain seq x y z
N MET A 1 -8.07 -0.31 13.37
CA MET A 1 -7.94 -1.36 12.34
C MET A 1 -7.07 -2.49 12.85
N ALA A 2 -7.45 -3.71 12.56
CA ALA A 2 -6.65 -4.86 12.95
C ALA A 2 -5.34 -4.91 12.15
N SER A 3 -4.21 -5.22 12.81
CA SER A 3 -2.90 -5.26 12.15
C SER A 3 -2.80 -6.29 11.02
N LYS A 4 -3.58 -7.37 11.11
CA LYS A 4 -3.63 -8.40 10.07
C LYS A 4 -4.13 -7.85 8.72
N ASP A 5 -4.93 -6.81 8.76
CA ASP A 5 -5.49 -6.22 7.54
C ASP A 5 -4.46 -5.33 6.85
N LYS A 6 -3.48 -4.85 7.61
CA LYS A 6 -2.42 -4.00 7.09
C LYS A 6 -1.59 -4.72 6.02
N LEU A 7 -1.27 -5.98 6.25
CA LEU A 7 -0.51 -6.76 5.26
C LEU A 7 -1.30 -6.95 3.97
N LYS A 8 -2.60 -7.19 4.07
CA LYS A 8 -3.47 -7.31 2.90
C LYS A 8 -3.51 -6.01 2.10
N ILE A 9 -3.62 -4.90 2.80
CA ILE A 9 -3.61 -3.57 2.17
C ILE A 9 -2.27 -3.32 1.47
N MET A 10 -1.16 -3.69 2.11
CA MET A 10 0.16 -3.57 1.51
C MET A 10 0.25 -4.35 0.20
N LEU A 11 -0.20 -5.59 0.22
CA LEU A 11 -0.17 -6.45 -0.98
C LEU A 11 -1.03 -5.85 -2.10
N SER A 12 -2.24 -5.39 -1.76
CA SER A 12 -3.13 -4.77 -2.73
C SER A 12 -2.54 -3.47 -3.30
N PHE A 13 -1.96 -2.65 -2.43
CA PHE A 13 -1.32 -1.40 -2.85
C PHE A 13 -0.19 -1.68 -3.85
N MET A 14 0.65 -2.66 -3.55
CA MET A 14 1.74 -3.04 -4.43
C MET A 14 1.24 -3.59 -5.75
N GLN A 15 0.19 -4.43 -5.71
CA GLN A 15 -0.41 -4.97 -6.93
C GLN A 15 -0.98 -3.86 -7.80
N GLU A 16 -1.67 -2.90 -7.21
CA GLU A 16 -2.23 -1.78 -7.96
C GLU A 16 -1.13 -0.92 -8.60
N LEU A 17 -0.05 -0.68 -7.87
CA LEU A 17 1.09 0.02 -8.45
C LEU A 17 1.67 -0.74 -9.65
N ASN A 18 1.75 -2.06 -9.53
CA ASN A 18 2.24 -2.90 -10.62
C ASN A 18 1.34 -2.81 -11.85
N ASP A 19 0.04 -2.61 -11.64
CA ASP A 19 -0.95 -2.47 -12.70
C ASP A 19 -1.04 -1.03 -13.25
N GLY A 20 -0.26 -0.12 -12.71
CA GLY A 20 -0.23 1.27 -13.16
C GLY A 20 -1.21 2.18 -12.45
N ASN A 21 -1.81 1.75 -11.35
CA ASN A 21 -2.76 2.52 -10.58
C ASN A 21 -2.16 3.02 -9.28
N ILE A 22 -2.64 4.16 -8.78
CA ILE A 22 -2.20 4.70 -7.50
C ILE A 22 -3.42 4.75 -6.58
N PRO A 23 -3.53 3.81 -5.63
CA PRO A 23 -4.66 3.79 -4.70
C PRO A 23 -4.62 4.93 -3.69
N LYS A 24 -5.77 5.17 -3.07
CA LYS A 24 -5.94 6.18 -2.04
C LYS A 24 -6.43 5.53 -0.75
N ALA A 25 -6.30 6.24 0.36
CA ALA A 25 -6.77 5.75 1.66
C ALA A 25 -8.24 5.36 1.63
N GLU A 26 -9.05 6.15 0.98
CA GLU A 26 -10.49 5.92 0.89
C GLU A 26 -10.86 4.63 0.14
N ASP A 27 -9.97 4.15 -0.72
CA ASP A 27 -10.18 2.89 -1.43
C ASP A 27 -10.17 1.70 -0.48
N TYR A 28 -9.55 1.86 0.69
CA TYR A 28 -9.42 0.81 1.69
C TYR A 28 -10.23 1.09 2.96
N ASP A 29 -10.98 2.19 2.98
CA ASP A 29 -11.73 2.60 4.17
C ASP A 29 -10.86 2.78 5.41
N ILE A 30 -9.68 3.33 5.23
CA ILE A 30 -8.76 3.63 6.33
C ILE A 30 -8.45 5.13 6.35
N SER A 31 -7.89 5.59 7.45
CA SER A 31 -7.49 6.99 7.56
C SER A 31 -6.28 7.27 6.68
N ARG A 32 -6.08 8.53 6.34
CA ARG A 32 -4.89 8.94 5.61
C ARG A 32 -3.62 8.61 6.36
N ASP A 33 -3.63 8.80 7.67
CA ASP A 33 -2.46 8.51 8.50
C ASP A 33 -2.07 7.03 8.39
N GLU A 34 -3.04 6.14 8.49
CA GLU A 34 -2.79 4.70 8.34
C GLU A 34 -2.27 4.37 6.95
N PHE A 35 -2.87 4.98 5.93
CA PHE A 35 -2.45 4.75 4.56
C PHE A 35 -1.00 5.20 4.34
N TYR A 36 -0.66 6.39 4.82
CA TYR A 36 0.70 6.92 4.67
C TYR A 36 1.72 6.06 5.42
N ASP A 37 1.35 5.54 6.59
CA ASP A 37 2.22 4.63 7.33
C ASP A 37 2.48 3.35 6.54
N ILE A 38 1.47 2.84 5.86
CA ILE A 38 1.61 1.64 5.03
C ILE A 38 2.54 1.91 3.85
N VAL A 39 2.35 3.04 3.18
CA VAL A 39 3.20 3.44 2.05
C VAL A 39 4.65 3.60 2.51
N ASP A 40 4.85 4.29 3.62
CA ASP A 40 6.19 4.49 4.20
C ASP A 40 6.84 3.16 4.55
N ALA A 41 6.09 2.25 5.15
CA ALA A 41 6.59 0.92 5.48
C ALA A 41 7.02 0.14 4.23
N CYS A 42 6.26 0.24 3.16
CA CYS A 42 6.61 -0.40 1.89
C CYS A 42 7.91 0.15 1.33
N GLN A 43 8.11 1.46 1.40
CA GLN A 43 9.33 2.10 0.92
C GLN A 43 10.52 1.76 1.80
N ASP A 44 10.34 1.78 3.11
CA ASP A 44 11.39 1.39 4.07
C ASP A 44 11.83 -0.04 3.86
N ALA A 45 10.91 -0.93 3.55
CA ALA A 45 11.23 -2.33 3.27
C ALA A 45 11.90 -2.53 1.91
N GLY A 46 11.92 -1.50 1.07
CA GLY A 46 12.52 -1.56 -0.24
C GLY A 46 11.62 -2.16 -1.31
N TYR A 47 10.32 -2.26 -1.06
CA TYR A 47 9.38 -2.82 -2.02
C TYR A 47 8.90 -1.81 -3.06
N ILE A 48 8.94 -0.52 -2.71
CA ILE A 48 8.59 0.57 -3.62
C ILE A 48 9.67 1.63 -3.59
N LYS A 49 9.65 2.52 -4.57
CA LYS A 49 10.58 3.64 -4.65
C LYS A 49 9.87 4.89 -5.16
N ASN A 50 10.53 6.03 -4.97
CA ASN A 50 10.08 7.33 -5.48
C ASN A 50 8.84 7.90 -4.80
N ALA A 51 8.39 7.33 -3.69
CA ALA A 51 7.37 7.97 -2.87
C ALA A 51 8.03 9.13 -2.12
N SER A 52 7.39 10.29 -2.15
CA SER A 52 7.85 11.47 -1.43
C SER A 52 6.86 11.83 -0.35
N PHE A 53 7.36 12.30 0.80
CA PHE A 53 6.52 12.66 1.92
C PHE A 53 6.83 14.07 2.40
N SER A 54 5.78 14.82 2.69
CA SER A 54 5.89 16.08 3.42
C SER A 54 5.63 15.79 4.89
N ARG A 55 6.59 16.10 5.76
CA ARG A 55 6.49 15.81 7.19
C ARG A 55 6.33 17.09 7.99
N GLY A 56 5.51 17.02 9.03
CA GLY A 56 5.33 18.12 9.96
C GLY A 56 6.16 17.95 11.22
N GLY A 57 5.79 18.66 12.27
CA GLY A 57 6.40 18.49 13.59
C GLY A 57 6.29 17.04 14.03
N HIS A 58 7.25 16.58 14.82
CA HIS A 58 7.34 15.20 15.29
C HIS A 58 7.50 14.18 14.15
N LYS A 59 7.90 14.64 12.95
CA LYS A 59 8.15 13.79 11.79
C LYS A 59 6.91 13.05 11.28
N LYS A 60 5.73 13.51 11.67
CA LYS A 60 4.48 12.93 11.17
C LYS A 60 4.31 13.26 9.69
N ILE A 61 3.90 12.27 8.90
CA ILE A 61 3.63 12.48 7.48
C ILE A 61 2.33 13.25 7.33
N LEU A 62 2.39 14.42 6.70
CA LEU A 62 1.23 15.25 6.42
C LEU A 62 0.62 14.94 5.07
N VAL A 63 1.46 14.72 4.07
CA VAL A 63 1.05 14.44 2.69
C VAL A 63 2.04 13.47 2.08
N ALA A 64 1.54 12.57 1.26
CA ALA A 64 2.38 11.70 0.43
C ALA A 64 2.16 12.03 -1.04
N PHE A 65 3.25 12.09 -1.80
CA PHE A 65 3.23 12.31 -3.23
C PHE A 65 3.64 11.00 -3.90
N LEU A 66 2.69 10.36 -4.57
CA LEU A 66 2.86 9.00 -5.07
C LEU A 66 2.90 8.92 -6.60
N GLU A 67 2.92 10.05 -7.29
CA GLU A 67 2.82 10.10 -8.75
C GLU A 67 3.89 9.30 -9.47
N ASP A 68 5.10 9.30 -8.93
CA ASP A 68 6.24 8.60 -9.52
C ASP A 68 6.57 7.29 -8.81
N THR A 69 5.70 6.85 -7.91
CA THR A 69 5.94 5.65 -7.12
C THR A 69 5.86 4.40 -7.98
N LYS A 70 6.85 3.53 -7.81
CA LYS A 70 6.95 2.28 -8.58
C LYS A 70 7.37 1.14 -7.68
N LEU A 71 7.03 -0.08 -8.08
CA LEU A 71 7.58 -1.26 -7.44
C LEU A 71 9.05 -1.41 -7.78
N THR A 72 9.82 -1.87 -6.80
CA THR A 72 11.19 -2.31 -7.03
C THR A 72 11.16 -3.78 -7.45
N VAL A 73 12.31 -4.30 -7.88
CA VAL A 73 12.45 -5.74 -8.16
C VAL A 73 12.12 -6.54 -6.90
N LYS A 74 12.59 -6.07 -5.75
CA LYS A 74 12.28 -6.71 -4.48
C LYS A 74 10.78 -6.75 -4.21
N GLY A 75 10.07 -5.67 -4.53
CA GLY A 75 8.61 -5.62 -4.40
C GLY A 75 7.92 -6.60 -5.32
N MET A 76 8.39 -6.73 -6.56
CA MET A 76 7.84 -7.69 -7.50
C MET A 76 8.03 -9.13 -7.03
N GLU A 77 9.20 -9.43 -6.50
CA GLU A 77 9.49 -10.73 -5.92
C GLU A 77 8.58 -11.03 -4.72
N TYR A 78 8.38 -10.05 -3.87
CA TYR A 78 7.50 -10.19 -2.72
C TYR A 78 6.07 -10.49 -3.14
N LEU A 79 5.57 -9.79 -4.16
CA LEU A 79 4.24 -10.06 -4.71
C LEU A 79 4.15 -11.48 -5.28
N HIS A 80 5.18 -11.90 -6.01
CA HIS A 80 5.21 -13.24 -6.58
C HIS A 80 5.17 -14.30 -5.47
N ASP A 81 5.96 -14.12 -4.42
CA ASP A 81 6.02 -15.07 -3.31
C ASP A 81 4.70 -15.13 -2.53
N ASN A 82 3.91 -14.07 -2.59
CA ASN A 82 2.61 -14.01 -1.93
C ASN A 82 1.45 -14.15 -2.90
N SER A 83 1.69 -14.71 -4.09
CA SER A 83 0.68 -14.81 -5.14
C SER A 83 -0.55 -15.61 -4.72
N ALA A 84 -0.38 -16.60 -3.87
CA ALA A 84 -1.52 -17.39 -3.39
C ALA A 84 -2.50 -16.52 -2.62
N ALA A 85 -2.00 -15.61 -1.77
CA ALA A 85 -2.85 -14.66 -1.07
C ALA A 85 -3.48 -13.67 -2.04
N MET A 86 -2.73 -13.23 -3.05
CA MET A 86 -3.22 -12.27 -4.04
C MET A 86 -4.30 -12.83 -4.95
N LYS A 87 -4.36 -14.13 -5.12
CA LYS A 87 -5.42 -14.76 -5.92
C LYS A 87 -6.81 -14.52 -5.36
N THR A 88 -6.93 -14.20 -4.09
CA THR A 88 -8.20 -13.86 -3.48
C THR A 88 -8.61 -12.41 -3.71
N TYR A 89 -7.70 -11.60 -4.25
CA TYR A 89 -7.92 -10.17 -4.45
C TYR A 89 -8.05 -9.88 -5.95
N LYS A 90 -9.23 -9.45 -6.37
CA LYS A 90 -9.47 -9.13 -7.77
C LYS A 90 -9.51 -7.63 -8.02
N GLY A 91 -9.06 -6.85 -7.06
CA GLY A 91 -9.02 -5.40 -7.16
C GLY A 91 -9.43 -4.75 -5.86
N LEU A 92 -9.35 -3.42 -5.84
CA LEU A 92 -9.61 -2.64 -4.64
C LEU A 92 -11.00 -2.88 -4.06
N LYS A 93 -12.00 -2.94 -4.93
CA LYS A 93 -13.37 -3.12 -4.48
C LYS A 93 -13.53 -4.44 -3.75
N GLU A 94 -12.96 -5.50 -4.27
CA GLU A 94 -13.07 -6.82 -3.66
C GLU A 94 -12.34 -6.88 -2.32
N ILE A 95 -11.17 -6.27 -2.24
CA ILE A 95 -10.43 -6.27 -0.99
C ILE A 95 -11.15 -5.46 0.08
N ARG A 96 -11.84 -4.39 -0.29
CA ARG A 96 -12.65 -3.61 0.65
C ARG A 96 -13.79 -4.44 1.22
N GLU A 97 -14.46 -5.22 0.40
CA GLU A 97 -15.54 -6.10 0.83
C GLU A 97 -15.01 -7.22 1.73
N TRP A 98 -13.77 -7.58 1.55
CA TRP A 98 -13.14 -8.68 2.24
C TRP A 98 -12.59 -8.30 3.61
N LEU A 99 -12.30 -7.04 3.84
CA LEU A 99 -11.78 -6.55 5.11
C LEU A 99 -12.90 -6.49 6.15
N PRO A 100 -12.58 -6.82 7.42
CA PRO A 100 -13.62 -6.98 8.45
C PRO A 100 -14.06 -5.70 9.14
N TRP A 101 -13.94 -4.56 8.55
CA TRP A 101 -14.42 -3.32 9.18
C TRP A 101 -15.51 -2.62 8.39
#